data_010fcfa0a5d064acd160281938ad89ac
#
_entry.id   010fcfa0a5d064acd160281938ad89ac
#
_cell.length_a   1.000
_cell.length_b   1.000
_cell.length_c   1.000
_cell.angle_alpha   90.00
_cell.angle_beta   90.00
_cell.angle_gamma   90.00
#
_symmetry.space_group_name_H-M   'P 1'
#
loop_
_entity.id
_entity.type
_entity.pdbx_description
1 polymer ?
#
loop_
_entity_poly.entity_id
_entity_poly.type
_entity_poly.pdbx_seq_one_letter_code
_entity_poly.pdbx_strand_id
1 'polypeptide(L)'
;MNRLITQNTSYAGFNLLLLSPTRQTSENDLSLDAVYVTNSGGGGRITSRSLTTSERQCGGLSNGVEGHGANEWPKVVQGTNAFKDILQTISSDTPEDEVAEALFGLLAWVHPFTPVCSFRSCI
;
A
#
# COMPACT_ATOMS: atom_id res chain seq x y z
N MET A 1 6.73 -19.51 -3.38
CA MET A 1 7.21 -18.24 -2.82
C MET A 1 8.71 -18.24 -2.46
N ASN A 2 9.32 -19.37 -2.14
CA ASN A 2 10.73 -19.44 -1.74
C ASN A 2 11.77 -19.12 -2.85
N ARG A 3 11.37 -19.10 -4.12
CA ARG A 3 12.33 -18.96 -5.24
C ARG A 3 12.99 -17.58 -5.36
N LEU A 4 12.25 -16.52 -5.00
CA LEU A 4 12.79 -15.14 -5.05
C LEU A 4 13.77 -14.84 -3.91
N ILE A 5 13.61 -15.52 -2.78
CA ILE A 5 14.42 -15.28 -1.57
C ILE A 5 15.81 -15.93 -1.68
N THR A 6 15.96 -16.96 -2.55
CA THR A 6 17.20 -17.71 -2.70
C THR A 6 18.15 -17.17 -3.78
N GLN A 7 17.68 -16.23 -4.62
CA GLN A 7 18.54 -15.62 -5.63
C GLN A 7 19.41 -14.51 -5.01
N ASN A 8 20.71 -14.68 -5.07
CA ASN A 8 21.68 -13.65 -4.63
C ASN A 8 21.84 -12.54 -5.69
N THR A 9 20.71 -12.04 -6.21
CA THR A 9 20.66 -11.00 -7.23
C THR A 9 20.35 -9.67 -6.55
N SER A 10 21.13 -8.65 -6.85
CA SER A 10 20.86 -7.29 -6.38
C SER A 10 19.75 -6.65 -7.24
N TYR A 11 18.68 -6.22 -6.60
CA TYR A 11 17.56 -5.52 -7.23
C TYR A 11 17.53 -4.06 -6.80
N ALA A 12 16.98 -3.20 -7.65
CA ALA A 12 16.58 -1.86 -7.24
C ALA A 12 15.60 -1.93 -6.06
N GLY A 13 15.48 -0.84 -5.29
CA GLY A 13 14.55 -0.78 -4.16
C GLY A 13 13.10 -1.03 -4.59
N PHE A 14 12.41 -1.93 -3.91
CA PHE A 14 11.01 -2.21 -4.15
C PHE A 14 10.26 -2.61 -2.89
N ASN A 15 8.96 -2.32 -2.91
CA ASN A 15 7.97 -2.86 -2.00
C ASN A 15 6.86 -3.48 -2.85
N LEU A 16 6.42 -4.66 -2.49
CA LEU A 16 5.46 -5.45 -3.27
C LEU A 16 4.43 -6.06 -2.34
N LEU A 17 3.15 -5.92 -2.70
CA LEU A 17 2.05 -6.64 -2.07
C LEU A 17 1.63 -7.77 -3.01
N LEU A 18 1.76 -9.01 -2.53
CA LEU A 18 1.31 -10.20 -3.24
C LEU A 18 -0.02 -10.66 -2.64
N LEU A 19 -1.00 -10.83 -3.52
CA LEU A 19 -2.32 -11.34 -3.17
C LEU A 19 -2.53 -12.70 -3.84
N SER A 20 -3.08 -13.65 -3.11
CA SER A 20 -3.42 -14.98 -3.62
C SER A 20 -4.82 -15.36 -3.16
N PRO A 21 -5.71 -15.76 -4.09
CA PRO A 21 -7.02 -16.27 -3.69
C PRO A 21 -6.86 -17.52 -2.83
N THR A 22 -7.56 -17.55 -1.70
CA THR A 22 -7.64 -18.74 -0.83
C THR A 22 -8.92 -19.49 -1.17
N ARG A 23 -8.82 -20.79 -1.38
CA ARG A 23 -10.02 -21.63 -1.53
C ARG A 23 -10.73 -21.70 -0.19
N GLN A 24 -11.85 -21.03 -0.08
CA GLN A 24 -12.78 -21.28 1.02
C GLN A 24 -13.87 -22.27 0.59
N THR A 25 -14.40 -22.99 1.58
CA THR A 25 -15.40 -24.04 1.41
C THR A 25 -16.80 -23.52 1.13
N SER A 26 -17.05 -22.22 1.14
CA SER A 26 -18.32 -21.59 0.77
C SER A 26 -18.19 -20.80 -0.54
N GLU A 27 -19.13 -21.00 -1.45
CA GLU A 27 -19.10 -20.47 -2.83
C GLU A 27 -19.14 -18.93 -2.94
N ASN A 28 -19.38 -18.21 -1.83
CA ASN A 28 -19.60 -16.75 -1.87
C ASN A 28 -18.56 -15.92 -1.12
N ASP A 29 -17.51 -16.51 -0.53
CA ASP A 29 -16.50 -15.78 0.21
C ASP A 29 -15.15 -15.84 -0.51
N LEU A 30 -14.81 -14.76 -1.21
CA LEU A 30 -13.48 -14.57 -1.75
C LEU A 30 -12.54 -14.12 -0.62
N SER A 31 -11.74 -15.03 -0.11
CA SER A 31 -10.65 -14.69 0.81
C SER A 31 -9.33 -14.57 0.07
N LEU A 32 -8.52 -13.60 0.46
CA LEU A 32 -7.20 -13.36 -0.12
C LEU A 32 -6.13 -13.48 0.96
N ASP A 33 -5.14 -14.33 0.70
CA ASP A 33 -3.88 -14.29 1.43
C ASP A 33 -3.02 -13.15 0.89
N ALA A 34 -2.48 -12.34 1.79
CA ALA A 34 -1.67 -11.20 1.45
C ALA A 34 -0.31 -11.27 2.12
N VAL A 35 0.74 -11.05 1.34
CA VAL A 35 2.14 -11.04 1.81
C VAL A 35 2.85 -9.79 1.32
N TYR A 36 3.48 -9.09 2.24
CA TYR A 36 4.36 -7.97 1.94
C TYR A 36 5.78 -8.46 1.69
N VAL A 37 6.40 -8.00 0.61
CA VAL A 37 7.76 -8.34 0.20
C VAL A 37 8.55 -7.06 -0.04
N THR A 38 9.76 -6.98 0.49
CA THR A 38 10.64 -5.81 0.33
C THR A 38 12.10 -6.21 0.26
N ASN A 39 12.94 -5.37 -0.32
CA ASN A 39 14.39 -5.47 -0.25
C ASN A 39 15.02 -4.25 0.47
N SER A 40 14.27 -3.61 1.35
CA SER A 40 14.75 -2.54 2.24
C SER A 40 15.43 -1.37 1.51
N GLY A 41 14.88 -0.96 0.38
CA GLY A 41 15.32 0.26 -0.34
C GLY A 41 16.37 0.03 -1.43
N GLY A 42 16.73 -1.20 -1.72
CA GLY A 42 17.64 -1.56 -2.83
C GLY A 42 18.95 -2.18 -2.35
N GLY A 43 19.41 -3.17 -3.09
CA GLY A 43 20.62 -3.94 -2.76
C GLY A 43 20.52 -4.78 -1.50
N GLY A 44 19.46 -4.65 -0.73
CA GLY A 44 19.21 -5.42 0.47
C GLY A 44 18.66 -6.82 0.18
N ARG A 45 18.68 -7.65 1.21
CA ARG A 45 18.10 -9.00 1.14
C ARG A 45 16.58 -8.90 0.99
N ILE A 46 16.03 -9.69 0.08
CA ILE A 46 14.58 -9.83 -0.06
C ILE A 46 14.02 -10.52 1.19
N THR A 47 13.08 -9.86 1.83
CA THR A 47 12.34 -10.36 3.00
C THR A 47 10.85 -10.36 2.72
N SER A 48 10.12 -11.20 3.41
CA SER A 48 8.66 -11.25 3.31
C SER A 48 8.04 -11.43 4.69
N ARG A 49 6.87 -10.84 4.88
CA ARG A 49 6.05 -10.99 6.09
C ARG A 49 4.56 -10.99 5.77
N SER A 50 3.78 -11.55 6.65
CA SER A 50 2.33 -11.36 6.62
C SER A 50 1.97 -9.92 6.94
N LEU A 51 0.80 -9.49 6.48
CA LEU A 51 0.23 -8.22 6.90
C LEU A 51 -0.20 -8.27 8.37
N THR A 52 -0.05 -7.16 9.07
CA THR A 52 -0.62 -6.96 10.41
C THR A 52 -2.15 -6.90 10.32
N THR A 53 -2.84 -7.03 11.45
CA THR A 53 -4.30 -6.92 11.51
C THR A 53 -4.80 -5.57 10.98
N SER A 54 -4.14 -4.47 11.34
CA SER A 54 -4.49 -3.13 10.86
C SER A 54 -4.26 -2.96 9.36
N GLU A 55 -3.17 -3.48 8.82
CA GLU A 55 -2.88 -3.46 7.39
C GLU A 55 -3.89 -4.28 6.56
N ARG A 56 -4.42 -5.36 7.13
CA ARG A 56 -5.48 -6.17 6.49
C ARG A 56 -6.82 -5.45 6.43
N GLN A 57 -7.09 -4.60 7.40
CA GLN A 57 -8.34 -3.83 7.44
C GLN A 57 -8.27 -2.63 6.48
N CYS A 58 -7.19 -1.88 6.55
CA CYS A 58 -6.92 -0.75 5.67
C CYS A 58 -5.45 -0.36 5.81
N GLY A 59 -4.69 -0.46 4.74
CA GLY A 59 -3.26 -0.15 4.74
C GLY A 59 -2.83 0.62 3.52
N GLY A 60 -1.79 1.44 3.68
CA GLY A 60 -1.11 2.15 2.60
C GLY A 60 0.29 1.58 2.38
N LEU A 61 0.66 1.41 1.12
CA LEU A 61 2.00 1.01 0.71
C LEU A 61 2.68 2.15 -0.04
N SER A 62 3.88 2.50 0.38
CA SER A 62 4.70 3.51 -0.30
C SER A 62 6.01 2.92 -0.82
N ASN A 63 6.75 3.70 -1.58
CA ASN A 63 8.09 3.37 -2.05
C ASN A 63 9.19 3.66 -1.00
N GLY A 64 8.82 4.00 0.22
CA GLY A 64 9.77 4.21 1.32
C GLY A 64 10.31 2.90 1.89
N VAL A 65 11.39 3.01 2.68
CA VAL A 65 11.99 1.87 3.37
C VAL A 65 11.17 1.54 4.62
N GLU A 66 10.79 0.28 4.78
CA GLU A 66 10.06 -0.19 5.96
C GLU A 66 10.87 0.09 7.24
N GLY A 67 10.20 0.56 8.29
CA GLY A 67 10.85 0.92 9.56
C GLY A 67 11.53 2.30 9.58
N HIS A 68 11.54 3.02 8.46
CA HIS A 68 12.15 4.36 8.34
C HIS A 68 11.11 5.48 8.23
N GLY A 69 9.94 5.31 8.87
CA GLY A 69 8.90 6.34 8.95
C GLY A 69 8.12 6.58 7.65
N ALA A 70 8.26 5.72 6.64
CA ALA A 70 7.56 5.88 5.37
C ALA A 70 6.03 5.81 5.50
N ASN A 71 5.53 5.10 6.51
CA ASN A 71 4.12 5.02 6.88
C ASN A 71 3.58 6.32 7.50
N GLU A 72 4.46 7.20 7.98
CA GLU A 72 4.11 8.52 8.56
C GLU A 72 4.11 9.64 7.51
N TRP A 73 4.50 9.35 6.29
CA TRP A 73 4.49 10.34 5.23
C TRP A 73 3.07 10.89 5.01
N PRO A 74 2.90 12.23 4.88
CA PRO A 74 1.59 12.85 4.74
C PRO A 74 0.73 12.22 3.64
N LYS A 75 1.31 11.88 2.49
CA LYS A 75 0.63 11.21 1.39
C LYS A 75 0.10 9.81 1.76
N VAL A 76 0.84 9.08 2.61
CA VAL A 76 0.42 7.74 3.05
C VAL A 76 -0.70 7.85 4.09
N VAL A 77 -0.51 8.69 5.09
CA VAL A 77 -1.50 8.91 6.15
C VAL A 77 -2.82 9.42 5.58
N GLN A 78 -2.76 10.47 4.76
CA GLN A 78 -3.97 11.08 4.19
C GLN A 78 -4.64 10.15 3.16
N GLY A 79 -3.85 9.49 2.30
CA GLY A 79 -4.39 8.53 1.34
C GLY A 79 -5.06 7.33 2.03
N THR A 80 -4.45 6.82 3.11
CA THR A 80 -5.03 5.71 3.89
C THR A 80 -6.32 6.14 4.59
N ASN A 81 -6.37 7.35 5.15
CA ASN A 81 -7.58 7.88 5.78
C ASN A 81 -8.70 8.08 4.75
N ALA A 82 -8.40 8.71 3.62
CA ALA A 82 -9.38 8.91 2.55
C ALA A 82 -9.91 7.58 1.99
N PHE A 83 -9.03 6.58 1.82
CA PHE A 83 -9.46 5.24 1.43
C PHE A 83 -10.36 4.58 2.48
N LYS A 84 -10.02 4.75 3.76
CA LYS A 84 -10.84 4.24 4.87
C LYS A 84 -12.24 4.86 4.88
N ASP A 85 -12.32 6.17 4.63
CA ASP A 85 -13.61 6.88 4.54
C ASP A 85 -14.47 6.33 3.39
N ILE A 86 -13.86 6.09 2.22
CA ILE A 86 -14.53 5.45 1.08
C ILE A 86 -15.05 4.05 1.48
N LEU A 87 -14.23 3.22 2.11
CA LEU A 87 -14.65 1.88 2.53
C LEU A 87 -15.83 1.90 3.52
N GLN A 88 -15.99 2.95 4.31
CA GLN A 88 -17.12 3.10 5.22
C GLN A 88 -18.43 3.48 4.50
N THR A 89 -18.36 4.04 3.31
CA THR A 89 -19.53 4.42 2.50
C THR A 89 -19.99 3.30 1.56
N ILE A 90 -19.11 2.34 1.25
CA ILE A 90 -19.38 1.22 0.36
C ILE A 90 -20.08 0.09 1.14
N SER A 91 -21.15 -0.45 0.57
CA SER A 91 -21.84 -1.64 1.05
C SER A 91 -21.83 -2.74 -0.03
N SER A 92 -22.31 -3.94 0.30
CA SER A 92 -22.49 -5.02 -0.67
C SER A 92 -23.41 -4.66 -1.83
N ASP A 93 -24.29 -3.69 -1.63
CA ASP A 93 -25.30 -3.26 -2.61
C ASP A 93 -24.85 -2.02 -3.41
N THR A 94 -23.66 -1.49 -3.12
CA THR A 94 -23.12 -0.34 -3.86
C THR A 94 -22.77 -0.76 -5.28
N PRO A 95 -23.28 -0.09 -6.33
CA PRO A 95 -22.94 -0.38 -7.72
C PRO A 95 -21.44 -0.28 -7.99
N GLU A 96 -20.94 -1.16 -8.88
CA GLU A 96 -19.49 -1.21 -9.20
C GLU A 96 -18.95 0.11 -9.78
N ASP A 97 -19.76 0.82 -10.56
CA ASP A 97 -19.41 2.12 -11.13
C ASP A 97 -19.25 3.21 -10.06
N GLU A 98 -20.10 3.23 -9.05
CA GLU A 98 -19.96 4.15 -7.91
C GLU A 98 -18.69 3.85 -7.09
N VAL A 99 -18.38 2.57 -6.87
CA VAL A 99 -17.13 2.14 -6.22
C VAL A 99 -15.93 2.59 -7.05
N ALA A 100 -15.98 2.37 -8.37
CA ALA A 100 -14.90 2.77 -9.28
C ALA A 100 -14.70 4.29 -9.29
N GLU A 101 -15.78 5.07 -9.36
CA GLU A 101 -15.69 6.55 -9.32
C GLU A 101 -15.06 7.05 -8.01
N ALA A 102 -15.46 6.50 -6.87
CA ALA A 102 -14.89 6.86 -5.57
C ALA A 102 -13.38 6.56 -5.52
N LEU A 103 -12.96 5.40 -6.02
CA LEU A 103 -11.55 5.02 -6.07
C LEU A 103 -10.74 5.86 -7.08
N PHE A 104 -11.31 6.17 -8.25
CA PHE A 104 -10.67 7.08 -9.21
C PHE A 104 -10.55 8.49 -8.65
N GLY A 105 -11.54 8.96 -7.89
CA GLY A 105 -11.47 10.24 -7.17
C GLY A 105 -10.29 10.27 -6.19
N LEU A 106 -10.05 9.17 -5.47
CA LEU A 106 -8.89 9.03 -4.59
C LEU A 106 -7.56 9.05 -5.37
N LEU A 107 -7.48 8.37 -6.51
CA LEU A 107 -6.28 8.36 -7.35
C LEU A 107 -6.00 9.72 -8.00
N ALA A 108 -7.05 10.46 -8.35
CA ALA A 108 -6.94 11.82 -8.91
C ALA A 108 -6.62 12.88 -7.85
N TRP A 109 -6.66 12.51 -6.58
CA TRP A 109 -6.38 13.43 -5.48
C TRP A 109 -4.95 13.92 -5.53
N VAL A 110 -4.80 15.18 -5.89
CA VAL A 110 -3.52 15.87 -5.90
C VAL A 110 -3.39 16.61 -4.58
N HIS A 111 -2.43 16.21 -3.76
CA HIS A 111 -2.07 17.01 -2.60
C HIS A 111 -1.61 18.38 -3.11
N PRO A 112 -2.25 19.49 -2.68
CA PRO A 112 -1.67 20.79 -2.95
C PRO A 112 -0.32 20.83 -2.23
N PHE A 113 0.74 20.61 -2.98
CA PHE A 113 2.10 20.87 -2.53
C PHE A 113 2.15 22.37 -2.29
N THR A 114 1.96 22.80 -1.05
CA THR A 114 2.50 24.09 -0.63
C THR A 114 4.00 23.88 -0.60
N PRO A 115 4.76 24.49 -1.54
CA PRO A 115 6.20 24.42 -1.46
C PRO A 115 6.61 25.27 -0.25
N VAL A 116 6.79 24.64 0.92
CA VAL A 116 7.57 25.23 2.00
C VAL A 116 9.03 25.07 1.63
N CYS A 117 9.42 25.66 0.53
CA CYS A 117 10.79 26.01 0.24
C CYS A 117 10.92 27.54 0.38
N SER A 118 10.97 27.98 1.61
CA SER A 118 11.67 29.22 1.92
C SER A 118 13.16 28.96 1.72
N PHE A 119 13.60 29.05 0.47
CA PHE A 119 15.00 29.33 0.19
C PHE A 119 15.26 30.77 0.65
N ARG A 120 15.60 30.94 1.90
CA ARG A 120 16.27 32.16 2.37
C ARG A 120 17.64 31.77 2.83
N SER A 121 18.60 32.21 2.01
CA SER A 121 19.91 32.72 2.41
C SER A 121 20.88 31.75 3.04
N CYS A 122 21.75 31.18 2.24
CA CYS A 122 23.14 31.05 2.60
C CYS A 122 23.93 31.98 1.67
N ILE A 123 24.24 33.17 2.14
CA ILE A 123 25.39 33.98 1.75
C ILE A 123 26.36 33.90 2.92
#